data_9ff23a6bc9ac8a5d30dc3b4dcf9cb3d2
#
_entry.id   9ff23a6bc9ac8a5d30dc3b4dcf9cb3d2
#
_cell.length_a   1.000
_cell.length_b   1.000
_cell.length_c   1.000
_cell.angle_alpha   90.00
_cell.angle_beta   90.00
_cell.angle_gamma   90.00
#
_symmetry.space_group_name_H-M   'P 1'
#
loop_
_entity.id
_entity.type
_entity.pdbx_description
1 polymer ?
#
loop_
_entity_poly.entity_id
_entity_poly.type
_entity_poly.pdbx_seq_one_letter_code
_entity_poly.pdbx_strand_id
1 'polypeptide(L)'
;MSAANPVAVAARDWGWRHAGRKAQAVAGVSFDISPGERVLLLGASGAGKSTLLHALAGVLGEDTGGTETGTLRLDGAHPQAARGRAGLLLQDPDSQIVLSRVGDEVAFGAENLGVPRAEIWERVHAALDDVGLRVPLGHSTAALSGGQKQRLALASILAMAPGLLLLDEPTANLDPDGVLEIRDSVERVLDRTGATLIVVEHRVAAWAQLVDRVIVLDAGGGLLADGPPQEVLTAERTRSRLAEAGVWLPGSTVDVPPPLPALRSAEDLLTADGLEVARTPRGPAVLTGVDLTLKAGDALGITGPNGAGKSTLALTLGGLLRPRGGQLTASPALAREAGSTPSKWKSAQLVTRIGTVFQEPEHQFLTGSVRDELAFGPLRAGRSESEVRDTVEELAHRLKLSGLLQANPFTLSGGEKRRLSVATMLATSPDILLLDEPTFGQDANTWRELVSLLARQRRDAGCAVVSVTHDREFTEALGGRILQVQEGCARLQPAGPAAGRAAGAAA
;
A
#
# COMPACT_ATOMS: atom_id res chain seq x y z
N MET A 1 -13.57 24.50 -18.63
CA MET A 1 -14.18 23.14 -18.62
C MET A 1 -15.67 23.27 -18.38
N SER A 2 -16.51 22.60 -19.18
CA SER A 2 -17.94 22.49 -18.92
C SER A 2 -18.14 21.84 -17.56
N ALA A 3 -19.15 22.29 -16.78
CA ALA A 3 -19.50 21.66 -15.51
C ALA A 3 -19.77 20.16 -15.76
N ALA A 4 -19.19 19.28 -14.95
CA ALA A 4 -19.53 17.88 -14.99
C ALA A 4 -21.04 17.75 -14.68
N ASN A 5 -21.73 16.84 -15.35
CA ASN A 5 -23.12 16.56 -14.98
C ASN A 5 -23.07 15.46 -13.89
N PRO A 6 -23.24 15.82 -12.60
CA PRO A 6 -23.07 14.86 -11.50
C PRO A 6 -24.03 13.69 -11.66
N VAL A 7 -23.59 12.50 -11.23
CA VAL A 7 -24.27 11.23 -11.49
C VAL A 7 -24.93 10.71 -10.21
N ALA A 8 -26.20 10.31 -10.30
CA ALA A 8 -26.87 9.53 -9.26
C ALA A 8 -26.46 8.06 -9.35
N VAL A 9 -26.25 7.42 -8.20
CA VAL A 9 -25.97 5.98 -8.11
C VAL A 9 -27.09 5.30 -7.34
N ALA A 10 -27.59 4.17 -7.85
CA ALA A 10 -28.58 3.33 -7.16
C ALA A 10 -28.19 1.86 -7.22
N ALA A 11 -28.07 1.23 -6.05
CA ALA A 11 -27.91 -0.21 -5.89
C ALA A 11 -29.14 -0.80 -5.21
N ARG A 12 -29.63 -1.95 -5.70
CA ARG A 12 -30.78 -2.68 -5.13
C ARG A 12 -30.45 -4.14 -5.06
N ASP A 13 -30.24 -4.63 -3.86
CA ASP A 13 -29.86 -6.02 -3.57
C ASP A 13 -28.72 -6.51 -4.48
N TRP A 14 -27.78 -5.58 -4.77
CA TRP A 14 -26.72 -5.82 -5.73
C TRP A 14 -25.65 -6.71 -5.16
N GLY A 15 -25.14 -7.63 -5.98
CA GLY A 15 -24.03 -8.49 -5.64
C GLY A 15 -23.25 -8.92 -6.88
N TRP A 16 -22.00 -9.32 -6.66
CA TRP A 16 -21.09 -9.78 -7.69
C TRP A 16 -20.27 -10.98 -7.25
N ARG A 17 -20.18 -11.99 -8.11
CA ARG A 17 -19.32 -13.14 -7.96
C ARG A 17 -18.36 -13.23 -9.15
N HIS A 18 -17.05 -13.19 -8.87
CA HIS A 18 -16.02 -13.38 -9.91
C HIS A 18 -16.03 -14.80 -10.49
N ALA A 19 -15.60 -14.93 -11.76
CA ALA A 19 -15.42 -16.21 -12.42
C ALA A 19 -14.52 -17.15 -11.60
N GLY A 20 -14.91 -18.41 -11.52
CA GLY A 20 -14.15 -19.43 -10.78
C GLY A 20 -14.17 -19.32 -9.25
N ARG A 21 -14.78 -18.28 -8.66
CA ARG A 21 -14.94 -18.15 -7.22
C ARG A 21 -16.30 -18.72 -6.77
N LYS A 22 -16.30 -19.41 -5.61
CA LYS A 22 -17.55 -19.95 -5.03
C LYS A 22 -18.32 -18.89 -4.23
N ALA A 23 -17.59 -18.03 -3.52
CA ALA A 23 -18.18 -16.95 -2.72
C ALA A 23 -18.39 -15.68 -3.56
N GLN A 24 -19.43 -14.91 -3.24
CA GLN A 24 -19.64 -13.57 -3.76
C GLN A 24 -18.57 -12.62 -3.20
N ALA A 25 -18.08 -11.72 -4.02
CA ALA A 25 -17.18 -10.64 -3.60
C ALA A 25 -17.97 -9.50 -2.93
N VAL A 26 -19.20 -9.26 -3.41
CA VAL A 26 -20.17 -8.35 -2.82
C VAL A 26 -21.52 -9.06 -2.84
N ALA A 27 -22.30 -8.96 -1.77
CA ALA A 27 -23.61 -9.60 -1.69
C ALA A 27 -24.66 -8.68 -1.06
N GLY A 28 -25.80 -8.50 -1.75
CA GLY A 28 -27.02 -7.90 -1.19
C GLY A 28 -26.88 -6.45 -0.73
N VAL A 29 -26.08 -5.61 -1.42
CA VAL A 29 -25.95 -4.19 -1.07
C VAL A 29 -27.06 -3.35 -1.67
N SER A 30 -27.65 -2.46 -0.85
CA SER A 30 -28.70 -1.53 -1.28
C SER A 30 -28.39 -0.14 -0.72
N PHE A 31 -28.23 0.84 -1.60
CA PHE A 31 -28.00 2.25 -1.25
C PHE A 31 -28.32 3.16 -2.45
N ASP A 32 -28.57 4.42 -2.14
CA ASP A 32 -28.66 5.50 -3.13
C ASP A 32 -27.61 6.57 -2.84
N ILE A 33 -26.97 7.10 -3.84
CA ILE A 33 -26.07 8.26 -3.74
C ILE A 33 -26.63 9.35 -4.64
N SER A 34 -26.82 10.53 -4.05
CA SER A 34 -27.36 11.69 -4.76
C SER A 34 -26.31 12.33 -5.67
N PRO A 35 -26.71 13.00 -6.77
CA PRO A 35 -25.77 13.75 -7.59
C PRO A 35 -24.99 14.77 -6.77
N GLY A 36 -23.67 14.77 -6.89
CA GLY A 36 -22.76 15.65 -6.15
C GLY A 36 -22.44 15.21 -4.71
N GLU A 37 -23.04 14.14 -4.22
CA GLU A 37 -22.74 13.61 -2.88
C GLU A 37 -21.31 13.00 -2.84
N ARG A 38 -20.60 13.23 -1.74
CA ARG A 38 -19.23 12.77 -1.51
C ARG A 38 -19.25 11.62 -0.48
N VAL A 39 -18.93 10.43 -0.94
CA VAL A 39 -19.05 9.19 -0.15
C VAL A 39 -17.69 8.57 0.12
N LEU A 40 -17.40 8.24 1.39
CA LEU A 40 -16.29 7.40 1.80
C LEU A 40 -16.80 5.96 1.94
N LEU A 41 -16.23 5.04 1.15
CA LEU A 41 -16.55 3.62 1.17
C LEU A 41 -15.52 2.87 2.01
N LEU A 42 -15.95 2.32 3.13
CA LEU A 42 -15.12 1.56 4.07
C LEU A 42 -15.51 0.08 4.10
N GLY A 43 -14.69 -0.72 4.74
CA GLY A 43 -14.89 -2.15 4.95
C GLY A 43 -13.57 -2.89 5.08
N ALA A 44 -13.60 -4.11 5.61
CA ALA A 44 -12.43 -4.96 5.73
C ALA A 44 -11.74 -5.21 4.39
N SER A 45 -10.48 -5.64 4.43
CA SER A 45 -9.81 -6.17 3.24
C SER A 45 -10.59 -7.38 2.71
N GLY A 46 -10.88 -7.38 1.41
CA GLY A 46 -11.70 -8.43 0.78
C GLY A 46 -13.22 -8.23 0.92
N ALA A 47 -13.74 -7.15 1.52
CA ALA A 47 -15.18 -6.85 1.59
C ALA A 47 -15.81 -6.43 0.24
N GLY A 48 -15.03 -6.40 -0.85
CA GLY A 48 -15.54 -6.13 -2.19
C GLY A 48 -15.58 -4.66 -2.59
N LYS A 49 -14.90 -3.76 -1.86
CA LYS A 49 -14.84 -2.32 -2.18
C LYS A 49 -14.40 -2.05 -3.62
N SER A 50 -13.24 -2.55 -4.02
CA SER A 50 -12.72 -2.39 -5.40
C SER A 50 -13.64 -3.06 -6.43
N THR A 51 -14.26 -4.19 -6.09
CA THR A 51 -15.24 -4.85 -6.95
C THR A 51 -16.45 -3.94 -7.22
N LEU A 52 -16.96 -3.25 -6.20
CA LEU A 52 -18.06 -2.29 -6.36
C LEU A 52 -17.63 -1.10 -7.21
N LEU A 53 -16.41 -0.54 -7.01
CA LEU A 53 -15.90 0.54 -7.84
C LEU A 53 -15.76 0.11 -9.31
N HIS A 54 -15.23 -1.09 -9.58
CA HIS A 54 -15.11 -1.64 -10.92
C HIS A 54 -16.48 -1.84 -11.60
N ALA A 55 -17.48 -2.29 -10.84
CA ALA A 55 -18.84 -2.42 -11.35
C ALA A 55 -19.42 -1.06 -11.73
N LEU A 56 -19.28 -0.04 -10.86
CA LEU A 56 -19.73 1.34 -11.11
C LEU A 56 -19.00 1.99 -12.31
N ALA A 57 -17.74 1.65 -12.52
CA ALA A 57 -16.98 2.08 -13.70
C ALA A 57 -17.41 1.38 -15.01
N GLY A 58 -18.29 0.36 -14.91
CA GLY A 58 -18.72 -0.43 -16.06
C GLY A 58 -17.65 -1.38 -16.61
N VAL A 59 -16.62 -1.71 -15.79
CA VAL A 59 -15.54 -2.64 -16.17
C VAL A 59 -15.95 -4.09 -15.97
N LEU A 60 -16.82 -4.36 -14.98
CA LEU A 60 -17.36 -5.70 -14.74
C LEU A 60 -18.59 -5.95 -15.62
N GLY A 61 -18.66 -7.16 -16.22
CA GLY A 61 -19.77 -7.57 -17.08
C GLY A 61 -19.69 -9.05 -17.45
N GLU A 62 -20.63 -9.51 -18.26
CA GLU A 62 -20.69 -10.91 -18.72
C GLU A 62 -19.40 -11.35 -19.41
N ASP A 63 -18.74 -10.45 -20.13
CA ASP A 63 -17.45 -10.70 -20.80
C ASP A 63 -16.32 -11.06 -19.83
N THR A 64 -16.43 -10.64 -18.55
CA THR A 64 -15.45 -10.99 -17.50
C THR A 64 -15.76 -12.33 -16.83
N GLY A 65 -16.84 -13.02 -17.25
CA GLY A 65 -17.25 -14.33 -16.75
C GLY A 65 -17.79 -14.32 -15.32
N GLY A 66 -18.06 -13.14 -14.74
CA GLY A 66 -18.68 -12.99 -13.42
C GLY A 66 -20.20 -13.19 -13.46
N THR A 67 -20.81 -13.20 -12.28
CA THR A 67 -22.27 -13.27 -12.13
C THR A 67 -22.74 -12.11 -11.29
N GLU A 68 -23.64 -11.29 -11.88
CA GLU A 68 -24.32 -10.18 -11.21
C GLU A 68 -25.65 -10.65 -10.60
N THR A 69 -26.01 -10.10 -9.43
CA THR A 69 -27.33 -10.24 -8.82
C THR A 69 -27.87 -8.86 -8.45
N GLY A 70 -29.19 -8.72 -8.37
CA GLY A 70 -29.81 -7.41 -8.11
C GLY A 70 -29.64 -6.41 -9.23
N THR A 71 -29.56 -5.12 -8.92
CA THR A 71 -29.40 -4.06 -9.93
C THR A 71 -28.45 -2.96 -9.45
N LEU A 72 -27.59 -2.46 -10.37
CA LEU A 72 -26.73 -1.30 -10.19
C LEU A 72 -27.00 -0.31 -11.32
N ARG A 73 -27.21 0.96 -10.99
CA ARG A 73 -27.61 2.00 -11.98
C ARG A 73 -26.84 3.29 -11.76
N LEU A 74 -26.48 3.94 -12.88
CA LEU A 74 -25.96 5.30 -12.96
C LEU A 74 -26.98 6.15 -13.74
N ASP A 75 -27.62 7.12 -13.11
CA ASP A 75 -28.72 7.89 -13.70
C ASP A 75 -29.81 7.01 -14.34
N GLY A 76 -30.11 5.86 -13.73
CA GLY A 76 -31.07 4.88 -14.20
C GLY A 76 -30.55 3.90 -15.26
N ALA A 77 -29.36 4.11 -15.85
CA ALA A 77 -28.75 3.22 -16.82
C ALA A 77 -27.80 2.19 -16.14
N HIS A 78 -27.59 1.03 -16.77
CA HIS A 78 -26.56 0.09 -16.33
C HIS A 78 -25.16 0.72 -16.54
N PRO A 79 -24.19 0.54 -15.61
CA PRO A 79 -22.88 1.16 -15.71
C PRO A 79 -22.15 0.92 -17.04
N GLN A 80 -22.25 -0.27 -17.63
CA GLN A 80 -21.66 -0.58 -18.94
C GLN A 80 -22.25 0.26 -20.10
N ALA A 81 -23.52 0.63 -20.00
CA ALA A 81 -24.17 1.52 -20.99
C ALA A 81 -23.86 3.00 -20.74
N ALA A 82 -23.33 3.34 -19.57
CA ALA A 82 -23.00 4.70 -19.15
C ALA A 82 -21.48 4.98 -19.20
N ARG A 83 -20.75 4.34 -20.09
CA ARG A 83 -19.28 4.51 -20.23
C ARG A 83 -18.90 5.98 -20.42
N GLY A 84 -17.84 6.41 -19.74
CA GLY A 84 -17.38 7.80 -19.72
C GLY A 84 -18.09 8.69 -18.69
N ARG A 85 -19.20 8.22 -18.06
CA ARG A 85 -19.86 8.93 -16.97
C ARG A 85 -19.12 8.80 -15.65
N ALA A 86 -18.41 7.68 -15.45
CA ALA A 86 -17.56 7.41 -14.30
C ALA A 86 -16.09 7.37 -14.71
N GLY A 87 -15.23 7.99 -13.89
CA GLY A 87 -13.78 7.89 -13.98
C GLY A 87 -13.24 7.11 -12.78
N LEU A 88 -12.47 6.05 -13.03
CA LEU A 88 -11.92 5.16 -12.02
C LEU A 88 -10.41 5.35 -11.90
N LEU A 89 -9.95 5.71 -10.70
CA LEU A 89 -8.55 5.65 -10.30
C LEU A 89 -8.28 4.32 -9.60
N LEU A 90 -7.32 3.56 -10.11
CA LEU A 90 -6.91 2.28 -9.54
C LEU A 90 -5.88 2.50 -8.41
N GLN A 91 -5.81 1.54 -7.50
CA GLN A 91 -4.85 1.52 -6.39
C GLN A 91 -3.39 1.57 -6.87
N ASP A 92 -3.07 0.86 -7.96
CA ASP A 92 -1.75 0.84 -8.58
C ASP A 92 -1.74 1.73 -9.84
N PRO A 93 -1.07 2.90 -9.82
CA PRO A 93 -1.01 3.80 -10.97
C PRO A 93 -0.22 3.20 -12.14
N ASP A 94 0.75 2.30 -11.89
CA ASP A 94 1.53 1.67 -12.96
C ASP A 94 0.68 0.75 -13.83
N SER A 95 -0.34 0.11 -13.27
CA SER A 95 -1.30 -0.71 -14.03
C SER A 95 -2.26 0.12 -14.90
N GLN A 96 -2.38 1.42 -14.63
CA GLN A 96 -3.30 2.32 -15.33
C GLN A 96 -2.62 3.13 -16.44
N ILE A 97 -1.32 3.42 -16.31
CA ILE A 97 -0.55 4.20 -17.30
C ILE A 97 -0.22 3.34 -18.50
N VAL A 98 -0.72 3.73 -19.68
CA VAL A 98 -0.62 2.96 -20.94
C VAL A 98 0.34 3.58 -21.92
N LEU A 99 0.45 4.92 -21.95
CA LEU A 99 1.24 5.65 -22.93
C LEU A 99 2.57 6.14 -22.35
N SER A 100 3.55 6.33 -23.23
CA SER A 100 4.93 6.64 -22.84
C SER A 100 5.18 8.12 -22.55
N ARG A 101 4.24 9.02 -22.86
CA ARG A 101 4.37 10.48 -22.67
C ARG A 101 3.22 11.02 -21.84
N VAL A 102 3.53 11.94 -20.94
CA VAL A 102 2.57 12.56 -20.02
C VAL A 102 1.38 13.19 -20.75
N GLY A 103 1.63 14.01 -21.78
CA GLY A 103 0.55 14.68 -22.51
C GLY A 103 -0.38 13.71 -23.24
N ASP A 104 0.19 12.68 -23.86
CA ASP A 104 -0.55 11.67 -24.60
C ASP A 104 -1.40 10.82 -23.63
N GLU A 105 -0.83 10.46 -22.46
CA GLU A 105 -1.52 9.69 -21.42
C GLU A 105 -2.76 10.43 -20.90
N VAL A 106 -2.64 11.73 -20.60
CA VAL A 106 -3.76 12.53 -20.12
C VAL A 106 -4.83 12.75 -21.21
N ALA A 107 -4.41 12.86 -22.47
CA ALA A 107 -5.32 13.05 -23.61
C ALA A 107 -6.12 11.80 -23.96
N PHE A 108 -5.56 10.61 -23.70
CA PHE A 108 -6.04 9.31 -24.18
C PHE A 108 -7.53 9.04 -23.87
N GLY A 109 -7.95 9.28 -22.63
CA GLY A 109 -9.36 9.08 -22.24
C GLY A 109 -10.33 10.00 -22.97
N ALA A 110 -9.97 11.27 -23.13
CA ALA A 110 -10.79 12.25 -23.84
C ALA A 110 -10.85 11.97 -25.35
N GLU A 111 -9.75 11.48 -25.95
CA GLU A 111 -9.73 11.03 -27.35
C GLU A 111 -10.70 9.87 -27.58
N ASN A 112 -10.69 8.87 -26.71
CA ASN A 112 -11.59 7.71 -26.78
C ASN A 112 -13.08 8.10 -26.62
N LEU A 113 -13.36 9.22 -25.93
CA LEU A 113 -14.71 9.78 -25.79
C LEU A 113 -15.11 10.67 -26.98
N GLY A 114 -14.23 10.84 -27.97
CA GLY A 114 -14.52 11.66 -29.17
C GLY A 114 -14.51 13.16 -28.90
N VAL A 115 -13.85 13.64 -27.86
CA VAL A 115 -13.74 15.09 -27.58
C VAL A 115 -12.94 15.77 -28.68
N PRO A 116 -13.37 16.98 -29.16
CA PRO A 116 -12.65 17.72 -30.19
C PRO A 116 -11.20 18.03 -29.78
N ARG A 117 -10.25 17.88 -30.73
CA ARG A 117 -8.80 17.99 -30.45
C ARG A 117 -8.40 19.29 -29.73
N ALA A 118 -8.99 20.42 -30.10
CA ALA A 118 -8.67 21.70 -29.45
C ALA A 118 -9.07 21.68 -27.97
N GLU A 119 -10.23 21.13 -27.64
CA GLU A 119 -10.74 21.00 -26.27
C GLU A 119 -9.93 19.98 -25.45
N ILE A 120 -9.42 18.90 -26.08
CA ILE A 120 -8.58 17.92 -25.39
C ILE A 120 -7.36 18.59 -24.75
N TRP A 121 -6.64 19.41 -25.49
CA TRP A 121 -5.44 20.06 -24.96
C TRP A 121 -5.74 21.09 -23.86
N GLU A 122 -6.86 21.79 -23.93
CA GLU A 122 -7.34 22.64 -22.84
C GLU A 122 -7.61 21.82 -21.58
N ARG A 123 -8.27 20.67 -21.73
CA ARG A 123 -8.55 19.74 -20.62
C ARG A 123 -7.27 19.13 -20.04
N VAL A 124 -6.30 18.75 -20.89
CA VAL A 124 -4.98 18.20 -20.48
C VAL A 124 -4.24 19.20 -19.60
N HIS A 125 -4.11 20.45 -20.04
CA HIS A 125 -3.44 21.48 -19.25
C HIS A 125 -4.16 21.74 -17.92
N ALA A 126 -5.47 21.89 -17.94
CA ALA A 126 -6.26 22.12 -16.75
C ALA A 126 -6.15 20.94 -15.75
N ALA A 127 -6.19 19.70 -16.24
CA ALA A 127 -6.08 18.51 -15.38
C ALA A 127 -4.69 18.38 -14.73
N LEU A 128 -3.62 18.67 -15.50
CA LEU A 128 -2.25 18.67 -14.96
C LEU A 128 -2.04 19.77 -13.91
N ASP A 129 -2.61 20.94 -14.12
CA ASP A 129 -2.57 22.06 -13.16
C ASP A 129 -3.36 21.72 -11.89
N ASP A 130 -4.54 21.08 -12.03
CA ASP A 130 -5.38 20.68 -10.90
C ASP A 130 -4.65 19.73 -9.94
N VAL A 131 -3.91 18.76 -10.49
CA VAL A 131 -3.14 17.79 -9.68
C VAL A 131 -1.74 18.29 -9.32
N GLY A 132 -1.34 19.47 -9.77
CA GLY A 132 -0.03 20.04 -9.51
C GLY A 132 1.13 19.27 -10.15
N LEU A 133 0.89 18.57 -11.27
CA LEU A 133 1.94 17.84 -11.99
C LEU A 133 2.64 18.76 -13.01
N ARG A 134 3.75 19.38 -12.60
CA ARG A 134 4.51 20.34 -13.39
C ARG A 134 5.68 19.67 -14.11
N VAL A 135 5.38 18.92 -15.17
CA VAL A 135 6.38 18.29 -16.05
C VAL A 135 6.05 18.61 -17.53
N PRO A 136 7.03 18.62 -18.43
CA PRO A 136 6.75 18.79 -19.87
C PRO A 136 5.79 17.72 -20.40
N LEU A 137 4.90 18.05 -21.33
CA LEU A 137 3.96 17.07 -21.94
C LEU A 137 4.68 15.90 -22.61
N GLY A 138 5.88 16.13 -23.16
CA GLY A 138 6.73 15.09 -23.76
C GLY A 138 7.54 14.27 -22.76
N HIS A 139 7.42 14.53 -21.44
CA HIS A 139 8.17 13.79 -20.43
C HIS A 139 7.77 12.30 -20.42
N SER A 140 8.74 11.41 -20.23
CA SER A 140 8.49 9.98 -20.18
C SER A 140 7.72 9.59 -18.91
N THR A 141 6.61 8.87 -19.06
CA THR A 141 5.83 8.36 -17.94
C THR A 141 6.63 7.36 -17.08
N ALA A 142 7.52 6.60 -17.68
CA ALA A 142 8.40 5.67 -16.98
C ALA A 142 9.45 6.38 -16.08
N ALA A 143 9.74 7.65 -16.31
CA ALA A 143 10.70 8.44 -15.53
C ALA A 143 10.05 9.15 -14.33
N LEU A 144 8.74 9.05 -14.17
CA LEU A 144 8.00 9.66 -13.08
C LEU A 144 8.19 8.85 -11.76
N SER A 145 8.21 9.57 -10.64
CA SER A 145 8.12 8.94 -9.30
C SER A 145 6.72 8.38 -9.06
N GLY A 146 6.56 7.47 -8.08
CA GLY A 146 5.26 6.89 -7.73
C GLY A 146 4.18 7.95 -7.45
N GLY A 147 4.49 9.00 -6.67
CA GLY A 147 3.56 10.11 -6.43
C GLY A 147 3.23 10.93 -7.68
N GLN A 148 4.19 11.11 -8.59
CA GLN A 148 3.94 11.75 -9.88
C GLN A 148 3.07 10.89 -10.80
N LYS A 149 3.24 9.56 -10.79
CA LYS A 149 2.39 8.62 -11.52
C LYS A 149 0.96 8.64 -10.98
N GLN A 150 0.78 8.71 -9.67
CA GLN A 150 -0.55 8.85 -9.05
C GLN A 150 -1.27 10.12 -9.50
N ARG A 151 -0.56 11.26 -9.52
CA ARG A 151 -1.09 12.53 -10.05
C ARG A 151 -1.39 12.44 -11.53
N LEU A 152 -0.54 11.78 -12.32
CA LEU A 152 -0.77 11.57 -13.75
C LEU A 152 -2.05 10.76 -13.98
N ALA A 153 -2.23 9.64 -13.29
CA ALA A 153 -3.42 8.79 -13.38
C ALA A 153 -4.69 9.58 -13.00
N LEU A 154 -4.63 10.39 -11.93
CA LEU A 154 -5.74 11.27 -11.56
C LEU A 154 -6.02 12.32 -12.64
N ALA A 155 -4.98 12.97 -13.22
CA ALA A 155 -5.14 13.93 -14.31
C ALA A 155 -5.79 13.30 -15.55
N SER A 156 -5.42 12.07 -15.91
CA SER A 156 -6.00 11.34 -17.04
C SER A 156 -7.50 11.12 -16.86
N ILE A 157 -7.95 10.85 -15.65
CA ILE A 157 -9.37 10.72 -15.32
C ILE A 157 -10.08 12.09 -15.38
N LEU A 158 -9.49 13.12 -14.78
CA LEU A 158 -10.07 14.46 -14.74
C LEU A 158 -10.23 15.07 -16.13
N ALA A 159 -9.32 14.78 -17.07
CA ALA A 159 -9.42 15.24 -18.45
C ALA A 159 -10.65 14.68 -19.19
N MET A 160 -11.19 13.55 -18.79
CA MET A 160 -12.44 13.00 -19.31
C MET A 160 -13.67 13.79 -18.82
N ALA A 161 -13.55 14.62 -17.79
CA ALA A 161 -14.63 15.36 -17.12
C ALA A 161 -15.80 14.45 -16.68
N PRO A 162 -15.55 13.38 -15.91
CA PRO A 162 -16.60 12.46 -15.50
C PRO A 162 -17.56 13.10 -14.50
N GLY A 163 -18.82 12.66 -14.51
CA GLY A 163 -19.82 13.07 -13.51
C GLY A 163 -19.75 12.29 -12.19
N LEU A 164 -19.04 11.15 -12.19
CA LEU A 164 -18.76 10.31 -11.02
C LEU A 164 -17.26 10.02 -10.94
N LEU A 165 -16.62 10.42 -9.85
CA LEU A 165 -15.24 10.07 -9.51
C LEU A 165 -15.23 8.85 -8.59
N LEU A 166 -14.54 7.81 -9.02
CA LEU A 166 -14.32 6.57 -8.27
C LEU A 166 -12.83 6.47 -7.96
N LEU A 167 -12.46 6.59 -6.70
CA LEU A 167 -11.05 6.60 -6.29
C LEU A 167 -10.78 5.40 -5.38
N ASP A 168 -9.95 4.46 -5.85
CA ASP A 168 -9.53 3.29 -5.09
C ASP A 168 -8.15 3.56 -4.48
N GLU A 169 -8.12 3.91 -3.21
CA GLU A 169 -6.92 4.24 -2.42
C GLU A 169 -6.03 5.30 -3.12
N PRO A 170 -6.56 6.50 -3.44
CA PRO A 170 -5.85 7.51 -4.22
C PRO A 170 -4.59 8.05 -3.54
N THR A 171 -4.45 7.86 -2.22
CA THR A 171 -3.29 8.31 -1.45
C THR A 171 -2.30 7.18 -1.13
N ALA A 172 -2.51 6.02 -1.73
CA ALA A 172 -1.60 4.90 -1.66
C ALA A 172 -0.18 5.30 -2.13
N ASN A 173 0.86 4.77 -1.49
CA ASN A 173 2.28 5.03 -1.79
C ASN A 173 2.73 6.50 -1.65
N LEU A 174 1.95 7.38 -1.02
CA LEU A 174 2.31 8.78 -0.80
C LEU A 174 2.84 9.02 0.61
N ASP A 175 3.78 9.94 0.72
CA ASP A 175 4.17 10.51 2.01
C ASP A 175 3.05 11.41 2.56
N PRO A 176 3.08 11.80 3.84
CA PRO A 176 2.02 12.60 4.46
C PRO A 176 1.68 13.89 3.72
N ASP A 177 2.69 14.56 3.15
CA ASP A 177 2.48 15.81 2.39
C ASP A 177 1.78 15.51 1.05
N GLY A 178 2.19 14.43 0.37
CA GLY A 178 1.56 13.96 -0.87
C GLY A 178 0.10 13.54 -0.66
N VAL A 179 -0.27 12.97 0.50
CA VAL A 179 -1.65 12.65 0.87
C VAL A 179 -2.50 13.93 0.89
N LEU A 180 -2.01 14.98 1.58
CA LEU A 180 -2.72 16.25 1.67
C LEU A 180 -2.87 16.91 0.29
N GLU A 181 -1.82 16.90 -0.52
CA GLU A 181 -1.86 17.49 -1.87
C GLU A 181 -2.86 16.81 -2.81
N ILE A 182 -2.95 15.46 -2.79
CA ILE A 182 -3.96 14.73 -3.58
C ILE A 182 -5.37 15.04 -3.08
N ARG A 183 -5.60 14.97 -1.77
CA ARG A 183 -6.90 15.32 -1.17
C ARG A 183 -7.35 16.72 -1.59
N ASP A 184 -6.47 17.73 -1.42
CA ASP A 184 -6.76 19.12 -1.76
C ASP A 184 -7.02 19.30 -3.27
N SER A 185 -6.35 18.51 -4.11
CA SER A 185 -6.59 18.50 -5.55
C SER A 185 -7.98 17.94 -5.89
N VAL A 186 -8.37 16.83 -5.25
CA VAL A 186 -9.71 16.24 -5.42
C VAL A 186 -10.77 17.22 -4.92
N GLU A 187 -10.59 17.86 -3.76
CA GLU A 187 -11.51 18.84 -3.20
C GLU A 187 -11.75 20.01 -4.17
N ARG A 188 -10.67 20.63 -4.68
CA ARG A 188 -10.79 21.72 -5.68
C ARG A 188 -11.54 21.30 -6.92
N VAL A 189 -11.32 20.09 -7.41
CA VAL A 189 -12.04 19.57 -8.58
C VAL A 189 -13.52 19.37 -8.29
N LEU A 190 -13.86 18.77 -7.15
CA LEU A 190 -15.26 18.55 -6.74
C LEU A 190 -16.01 19.87 -6.54
N ASP A 191 -15.38 20.85 -5.89
CA ASP A 191 -15.98 22.18 -5.67
C ASP A 191 -16.25 22.91 -7.00
N ARG A 192 -15.39 22.71 -7.99
CA ARG A 192 -15.54 23.32 -9.31
C ARG A 192 -16.55 22.60 -10.20
N THR A 193 -16.57 21.27 -10.18
CA THR A 193 -17.33 20.45 -11.12
C THR A 193 -18.67 20.00 -10.57
N GLY A 194 -18.83 19.91 -9.26
CA GLY A 194 -19.97 19.31 -8.59
C GLY A 194 -20.10 17.81 -8.78
N ALA A 195 -19.06 17.13 -9.28
CA ALA A 195 -19.09 15.68 -9.54
C ALA A 195 -19.38 14.89 -8.26
N THR A 196 -20.07 13.76 -8.40
CA THR A 196 -20.26 12.78 -7.33
C THR A 196 -18.95 12.08 -7.04
N LEU A 197 -18.65 11.80 -5.77
CA LEU A 197 -17.44 11.11 -5.34
C LEU A 197 -17.77 9.81 -4.60
N ILE A 198 -17.06 8.74 -4.95
CA ILE A 198 -16.92 7.56 -4.10
C ILE A 198 -15.42 7.29 -3.93
N VAL A 199 -14.92 7.42 -2.71
CA VAL A 199 -13.51 7.17 -2.39
C VAL A 199 -13.38 5.99 -1.43
N VAL A 200 -12.51 5.05 -1.75
CA VAL A 200 -12.06 3.99 -0.86
C VAL A 200 -10.74 4.43 -0.26
N GLU A 201 -10.63 4.40 1.06
CA GLU A 201 -9.40 4.77 1.75
C GLU A 201 -9.24 4.04 3.08
N HIS A 202 -7.99 3.75 3.44
CA HIS A 202 -7.67 3.22 4.76
C HIS A 202 -7.40 4.34 5.78
N ARG A 203 -6.92 5.49 5.35
CA ARG A 203 -6.64 6.66 6.22
C ARG A 203 -7.86 7.56 6.33
N VAL A 204 -8.85 7.08 7.06
CA VAL A 204 -10.15 7.75 7.23
C VAL A 204 -10.02 9.22 7.67
N ALA A 205 -9.08 9.53 8.58
CA ALA A 205 -8.90 10.88 9.12
C ALA A 205 -8.62 11.94 8.05
N ALA A 206 -7.90 11.59 6.97
CA ALA A 206 -7.58 12.52 5.90
C ALA A 206 -8.81 12.92 5.06
N TRP A 207 -9.81 12.03 4.95
CA TRP A 207 -10.96 12.18 4.07
C TRP A 207 -12.27 12.53 4.79
N ALA A 208 -12.33 12.26 6.11
CA ALA A 208 -13.56 12.42 6.90
C ALA A 208 -14.18 13.83 6.86
N GLN A 209 -13.35 14.87 6.64
CA GLN A 209 -13.82 16.27 6.53
C GLN A 209 -14.31 16.65 5.13
N LEU A 210 -13.92 15.87 4.11
CA LEU A 210 -14.27 16.13 2.72
C LEU A 210 -15.59 15.47 2.30
N VAL A 211 -15.99 14.40 3.03
CA VAL A 211 -17.12 13.57 2.64
C VAL A 211 -18.39 13.88 3.43
N ASP A 212 -19.54 13.74 2.76
CA ASP A 212 -20.86 13.97 3.35
C ASP A 212 -21.39 12.71 4.06
N ARG A 213 -20.93 11.52 3.60
CA ARG A 213 -21.47 10.22 4.01
C ARG A 213 -20.40 9.13 4.03
N VAL A 214 -20.55 8.20 4.95
CA VAL A 214 -19.74 6.99 5.05
C VAL A 214 -20.63 5.78 4.84
N ILE A 215 -20.26 4.92 3.88
CA ILE A 215 -20.88 3.61 3.65
C ILE A 215 -19.84 2.54 4.03
N VAL A 216 -20.24 1.56 4.82
CA VAL A 216 -19.37 0.48 5.27
C VAL A 216 -19.90 -0.86 4.77
N LEU A 217 -19.09 -1.53 3.94
CA LEU A 217 -19.40 -2.89 3.48
C LEU A 217 -19.08 -3.92 4.56
N ASP A 218 -19.98 -4.88 4.75
CA ASP A 218 -19.73 -6.04 5.60
C ASP A 218 -19.00 -7.14 4.80
N ALA A 219 -18.02 -7.77 5.41
CA ALA A 219 -17.32 -8.91 4.82
C ALA A 219 -18.23 -10.12 4.56
N GLY A 220 -19.33 -10.23 5.31
CA GLY A 220 -20.36 -11.26 5.14
C GLY A 220 -21.44 -10.92 4.10
N GLY A 221 -21.38 -9.73 3.51
CA GLY A 221 -22.38 -9.19 2.59
C GLY A 221 -23.27 -8.11 3.21
N GLY A 222 -23.87 -7.26 2.36
CA GLY A 222 -24.68 -6.12 2.80
C GLY A 222 -23.88 -4.92 3.31
N LEU A 223 -24.57 -4.01 3.99
CA LEU A 223 -24.01 -2.82 4.61
C LEU A 223 -23.92 -3.01 6.13
N LEU A 224 -22.73 -2.74 6.67
CA LEU A 224 -22.50 -2.73 8.11
C LEU A 224 -22.99 -1.42 8.74
N ALA A 225 -22.77 -0.30 8.08
CA ALA A 225 -23.22 1.03 8.48
C ALA A 225 -23.35 1.94 7.26
N ASP A 226 -24.21 2.96 7.40
CA ASP A 226 -24.48 3.95 6.37
C ASP A 226 -25.01 5.22 7.03
N GLY A 227 -24.37 6.36 6.80
CA GLY A 227 -24.77 7.64 7.39
C GLY A 227 -23.69 8.71 7.42
N PRO A 228 -23.95 9.85 8.07
CA PRO A 228 -22.97 10.94 8.21
C PRO A 228 -21.68 10.47 8.90
N PRO A 229 -20.51 11.02 8.54
CA PRO A 229 -19.21 10.63 9.12
C PRO A 229 -19.20 10.65 10.65
N GLN A 230 -19.79 11.70 11.25
CA GLN A 230 -19.83 11.86 12.70
C GLN A 230 -20.61 10.75 13.40
N GLU A 231 -21.70 10.24 12.80
CA GLU A 231 -22.50 9.16 13.37
C GLU A 231 -21.79 7.81 13.18
N VAL A 232 -21.33 7.52 11.96
CA VAL A 232 -20.72 6.22 11.62
C VAL A 232 -19.38 6.03 12.31
N LEU A 233 -18.54 7.07 12.37
CA LEU A 233 -17.15 6.96 12.85
C LEU A 233 -17.01 7.15 14.37
N THR A 234 -18.02 7.70 15.06
CA THR A 234 -17.95 7.99 16.50
C THR A 234 -18.87 7.15 17.38
N ALA A 235 -19.99 6.65 16.84
CA ALA A 235 -20.92 5.82 17.62
C ALA A 235 -20.23 4.53 18.10
N GLU A 236 -20.21 4.30 19.42
CA GLU A 236 -19.51 3.19 20.07
C GLU A 236 -19.82 1.82 19.44
N ARG A 237 -21.10 1.53 19.22
CA ARG A 237 -21.54 0.28 18.61
C ARG A 237 -20.99 0.09 17.20
N THR A 238 -20.96 1.17 16.40
CA THR A 238 -20.42 1.15 15.04
C THR A 238 -18.92 1.05 15.07
N ARG A 239 -18.24 1.81 15.94
CA ARG A 239 -16.78 1.76 16.13
C ARG A 239 -16.27 0.35 16.43
N SER A 240 -16.91 -0.35 17.38
CA SER A 240 -16.51 -1.73 17.72
C SER A 240 -16.62 -2.66 16.51
N ARG A 241 -17.71 -2.60 15.76
CA ARG A 241 -17.90 -3.40 14.54
C ARG A 241 -16.93 -3.03 13.44
N LEU A 242 -16.63 -1.74 13.25
CA LEU A 242 -15.65 -1.27 12.29
C LEU A 242 -14.21 -1.71 12.67
N ALA A 243 -13.88 -1.65 13.96
CA ALA A 243 -12.60 -2.14 14.47
C ALA A 243 -12.46 -3.66 14.28
N GLU A 244 -13.51 -4.44 14.56
CA GLU A 244 -13.57 -5.89 14.28
C GLU A 244 -13.41 -6.17 12.78
N ALA A 245 -14.01 -5.33 11.93
CA ALA A 245 -13.86 -5.40 10.48
C ALA A 245 -12.48 -4.96 9.96
N GLY A 246 -11.61 -4.47 10.84
CA GLY A 246 -10.25 -4.04 10.48
C GLY A 246 -10.17 -2.64 9.87
N VAL A 247 -11.19 -1.81 10.04
CA VAL A 247 -11.18 -0.42 9.54
C VAL A 247 -10.35 0.46 10.47
N TRP A 248 -9.47 1.27 9.91
CA TRP A 248 -8.70 2.29 10.63
C TRP A 248 -9.59 3.47 11.01
N LEU A 249 -9.87 3.61 12.30
CA LEU A 249 -10.69 4.69 12.81
C LEU A 249 -9.85 5.84 13.36
N PRO A 250 -10.26 7.10 13.19
CA PRO A 250 -9.60 8.23 13.83
C PRO A 250 -9.55 8.04 15.34
N GLY A 251 -8.36 8.25 15.94
CA GLY A 251 -8.15 8.11 17.38
C GLY A 251 -8.22 6.67 17.92
N SER A 252 -8.32 5.66 17.09
CA SER A 252 -8.17 4.27 17.55
C SER A 252 -6.69 3.93 17.67
N THR A 253 -6.27 3.55 18.87
CA THR A 253 -4.97 2.89 19.07
C THR A 253 -5.18 1.41 18.79
N VAL A 254 -4.39 0.85 17.86
CA VAL A 254 -4.36 -0.61 17.69
C VAL A 254 -3.71 -1.20 18.95
N ASP A 255 -4.43 -2.09 19.61
CA ASP A 255 -3.87 -2.79 20.77
C ASP A 255 -2.76 -3.72 20.28
N VAL A 256 -1.52 -3.33 20.52
CA VAL A 256 -0.31 -4.11 20.20
C VAL A 256 0.38 -4.50 21.50
N PRO A 257 1.07 -5.64 21.52
CA PRO A 257 1.92 -5.97 22.66
C PRO A 257 2.86 -4.81 22.97
N PRO A 258 3.13 -4.51 24.24
CA PRO A 258 4.06 -3.45 24.60
C PRO A 258 5.40 -3.65 23.89
N PRO A 259 6.02 -2.57 23.39
CA PRO A 259 7.29 -2.66 22.68
C PRO A 259 8.33 -3.36 23.54
N LEU A 260 9.06 -4.27 22.93
CA LEU A 260 10.10 -5.01 23.64
C LEU A 260 11.25 -4.05 23.99
N PRO A 261 11.76 -4.09 25.22
CA PRO A 261 12.96 -3.33 25.56
C PRO A 261 14.13 -3.76 24.68
N ALA A 262 14.99 -2.81 24.31
CA ALA A 262 16.22 -3.11 23.61
C ALA A 262 17.05 -4.11 24.45
N LEU A 263 17.53 -5.17 23.82
CA LEU A 263 18.39 -6.14 24.47
C LEU A 263 19.72 -5.45 24.86
N ARG A 264 19.99 -5.33 26.16
CA ARG A 264 21.15 -4.58 26.68
C ARG A 264 22.51 -5.17 26.28
N SER A 265 22.56 -6.41 25.79
CA SER A 265 23.78 -7.14 25.42
C SER A 265 23.66 -7.82 24.04
N ALA A 266 22.95 -7.22 23.10
CA ALA A 266 22.80 -7.79 21.78
C ALA A 266 24.10 -7.70 20.97
N GLU A 267 24.44 -8.81 20.30
CA GLU A 267 25.61 -8.91 19.42
C GLU A 267 25.43 -8.00 18.18
N ASP A 268 26.51 -7.34 17.78
CA ASP A 268 26.52 -6.57 16.54
C ASP A 268 26.37 -7.54 15.35
N LEU A 269 25.45 -7.25 14.44
CA LEU A 269 25.22 -8.04 13.23
C LEU A 269 25.84 -7.36 12.00
N LEU A 270 25.55 -6.07 11.80
CA LEU A 270 25.95 -5.34 10.62
C LEU A 270 26.39 -3.91 10.98
N THR A 271 27.53 -3.47 10.50
CA THR A 271 28.06 -2.12 10.73
C THR A 271 28.30 -1.41 9.40
N ALA A 272 27.75 -0.22 9.27
CA ALA A 272 28.03 0.74 8.22
C ALA A 272 28.90 1.84 8.80
N ASP A 273 30.03 2.16 8.13
CA ASP A 273 31.00 3.18 8.49
C ASP A 273 31.24 4.10 7.30
N GLY A 274 30.87 5.36 7.44
CA GLY A 274 30.95 6.35 6.39
C GLY A 274 30.29 5.93 5.08
N LEU A 275 29.22 5.13 5.13
CA LEU A 275 28.67 4.45 3.96
C LEU A 275 28.09 5.46 2.96
N GLU A 276 28.49 5.32 1.69
CA GLU A 276 27.91 6.02 0.56
C GLU A 276 27.08 5.06 -0.30
N VAL A 277 25.84 5.44 -0.59
CA VAL A 277 24.92 4.62 -1.39
C VAL A 277 24.53 5.33 -2.69
N ALA A 278 24.39 4.54 -3.76
CA ALA A 278 23.96 5.00 -5.08
C ALA A 278 23.07 3.95 -5.74
N ARG A 279 22.17 4.37 -6.62
CA ARG A 279 21.29 3.46 -7.38
C ARG A 279 22.06 2.55 -8.33
N THR A 280 23.14 3.06 -8.88
CA THR A 280 24.03 2.30 -9.78
C THR A 280 25.48 2.48 -9.33
N PRO A 281 26.36 1.50 -9.56
CA PRO A 281 27.75 1.53 -9.08
C PRO A 281 28.57 2.77 -9.48
N ARG A 282 28.22 3.41 -10.60
CA ARG A 282 28.90 4.61 -11.14
C ARG A 282 28.01 5.86 -11.08
N GLY A 283 26.79 5.76 -10.56
CA GLY A 283 25.85 6.88 -10.43
C GLY A 283 26.27 7.87 -9.33
N PRO A 284 25.58 9.02 -9.26
CA PRO A 284 25.76 9.95 -8.15
C PRO A 284 25.36 9.28 -6.82
N ALA A 285 26.06 9.65 -5.74
CA ALA A 285 25.67 9.25 -4.41
C ALA A 285 24.28 9.83 -4.09
N VAL A 286 23.40 8.99 -3.54
CA VAL A 286 22.07 9.39 -3.05
C VAL A 286 22.16 9.74 -1.58
N LEU A 287 22.98 9.02 -0.82
CA LEU A 287 23.31 9.30 0.58
C LEU A 287 24.82 9.16 0.78
N THR A 288 25.35 9.97 1.71
CA THR A 288 26.78 9.94 2.09
C THR A 288 26.93 9.98 3.60
N GLY A 289 28.04 9.37 4.10
CA GLY A 289 28.39 9.43 5.52
C GLY A 289 27.35 8.76 6.42
N VAL A 290 26.82 7.60 6.00
CA VAL A 290 25.86 6.85 6.85
C VAL A 290 26.62 5.98 7.83
N ASP A 291 26.47 6.28 9.12
CA ASP A 291 27.03 5.52 10.24
C ASP A 291 25.91 4.81 11.00
N LEU A 292 25.96 3.49 11.05
CA LEU A 292 24.91 2.68 11.64
C LEU A 292 25.43 1.34 12.10
N THR A 293 25.06 0.90 13.30
CA THR A 293 25.23 -0.47 13.76
C THR A 293 23.86 -1.09 14.05
N LEU A 294 23.60 -2.24 13.44
CA LEU A 294 22.45 -3.11 13.69
C LEU A 294 22.87 -4.26 14.60
N LYS A 295 22.11 -4.48 15.66
CA LYS A 295 22.32 -5.55 16.64
C LYS A 295 21.22 -6.60 16.54
N ALA A 296 21.51 -7.79 17.04
CA ALA A 296 20.51 -8.84 17.17
C ALA A 296 19.29 -8.33 17.96
N GLY A 297 18.09 -8.59 17.43
CA GLY A 297 16.83 -8.12 18.01
C GLY A 297 16.54 -6.62 17.88
N ASP A 298 17.36 -5.85 17.17
CA ASP A 298 17.07 -4.43 16.92
C ASP A 298 15.81 -4.23 16.08
N ALA A 299 15.17 -3.07 16.25
CA ALA A 299 14.23 -2.53 15.28
C ALA A 299 14.71 -1.15 14.82
N LEU A 300 14.66 -0.90 13.52
CA LEU A 300 15.06 0.37 12.92
C LEU A 300 14.04 0.78 11.85
N GLY A 301 13.43 1.94 12.02
CA GLY A 301 12.62 2.59 10.98
C GLY A 301 13.47 3.56 10.17
N ILE A 302 13.52 3.42 8.85
CA ILE A 302 14.13 4.38 7.93
C ILE A 302 13.03 5.26 7.37
N THR A 303 13.02 6.54 7.73
CA THR A 303 11.97 7.51 7.37
C THR A 303 12.54 8.66 6.55
N GLY A 304 11.69 9.39 5.84
CA GLY A 304 12.09 10.55 5.04
C GLY A 304 11.26 10.71 3.77
N PRO A 305 11.40 11.81 3.02
CA PRO A 305 10.65 12.08 1.81
C PRO A 305 10.83 11.01 0.73
N ASN A 306 9.88 10.94 -0.20
CA ASN A 306 10.03 10.06 -1.37
C ASN A 306 11.20 10.50 -2.23
N GLY A 307 11.95 9.53 -2.75
CA GLY A 307 13.17 9.81 -3.53
C GLY A 307 14.42 10.13 -2.71
N ALA A 308 14.35 10.26 -1.38
CA ALA A 308 15.48 10.58 -0.51
C ALA A 308 16.57 9.48 -0.43
N GLY A 309 16.31 8.28 -0.98
CA GLY A 309 17.30 7.19 -0.98
C GLY A 309 17.06 6.09 0.05
N LYS A 310 15.91 6.06 0.71
CA LYS A 310 15.55 5.07 1.74
C LYS A 310 15.68 3.62 1.24
N SER A 311 14.99 3.28 0.14
CA SER A 311 15.05 1.94 -0.46
C SER A 311 16.44 1.59 -0.98
N THR A 312 17.19 2.59 -1.53
CA THR A 312 18.59 2.40 -1.95
C THR A 312 19.48 2.02 -0.76
N LEU A 313 19.29 2.70 0.38
CA LEU A 313 20.00 2.36 1.62
C LEU A 313 19.62 0.95 2.09
N ALA A 314 18.33 0.61 2.16
CA ALA A 314 17.87 -0.72 2.56
C ALA A 314 18.47 -1.82 1.67
N LEU A 315 18.43 -1.66 0.34
CA LEU A 315 19.01 -2.62 -0.60
C LEU A 315 20.55 -2.75 -0.44
N THR A 316 21.21 -1.65 -0.09
CA THR A 316 22.67 -1.68 0.19
C THR A 316 22.95 -2.42 1.50
N LEU A 317 22.19 -2.14 2.58
CA LEU A 317 22.28 -2.89 3.83
C LEU A 317 21.98 -4.38 3.63
N GLY A 318 21.05 -4.70 2.73
CA GLY A 318 20.71 -6.05 2.30
C GLY A 318 21.76 -6.77 1.47
N GLY A 319 22.84 -6.09 1.09
CA GLY A 319 23.89 -6.67 0.23
C GLY A 319 23.49 -6.82 -1.24
N LEU A 320 22.30 -6.32 -1.64
CA LEU A 320 21.80 -6.37 -3.02
C LEU A 320 22.39 -5.28 -3.90
N LEU A 321 22.75 -4.14 -3.31
CA LEU A 321 23.52 -3.08 -3.97
C LEU A 321 24.92 -2.97 -3.33
N ARG A 322 25.91 -2.69 -4.16
CA ARG A 322 27.28 -2.44 -3.68
C ARG A 322 27.37 -1.00 -3.17
N PRO A 323 27.98 -0.78 -1.99
CA PRO A 323 28.35 0.56 -1.57
C PRO A 323 29.15 1.28 -2.64
N ARG A 324 28.93 2.59 -2.80
CA ARG A 324 29.77 3.45 -3.62
C ARG A 324 31.05 3.86 -2.90
N GLY A 325 30.95 4.09 -1.60
CA GLY A 325 32.07 4.43 -0.72
C GLY A 325 31.76 4.01 0.72
N GLY A 326 32.73 4.18 1.61
CA GLY A 326 32.65 3.69 2.97
C GLY A 326 32.71 2.17 3.06
N GLN A 327 32.29 1.61 4.19
CA GLN A 327 32.33 0.18 4.44
C GLN A 327 30.99 -0.32 4.99
N LEU A 328 30.59 -1.52 4.56
CA LEU A 328 29.49 -2.28 5.14
C LEU A 328 30.03 -3.64 5.55
N THR A 329 30.11 -3.89 6.86
CA THR A 329 30.79 -5.05 7.44
C THR A 329 29.81 -5.89 8.26
N ALA A 330 29.70 -7.16 7.90
CA ALA A 330 28.98 -8.15 8.68
C ALA A 330 29.88 -8.69 9.79
N SER A 331 29.32 -8.84 10.98
CA SER A 331 30.01 -9.49 12.11
C SER A 331 30.30 -10.96 11.80
N PRO A 332 31.22 -11.61 12.52
CA PRO A 332 31.47 -13.05 12.39
C PRO A 332 30.20 -13.90 12.60
N ALA A 333 29.32 -13.51 13.52
CA ALA A 333 28.06 -14.20 13.79
C ALA A 333 27.11 -14.17 12.57
N LEU A 334 26.93 -13.03 11.94
CA LEU A 334 26.11 -12.90 10.74
C LEU A 334 26.80 -13.52 9.52
N ALA A 335 28.10 -13.24 9.33
CA ALA A 335 28.86 -13.69 8.18
C ALA A 335 29.03 -15.20 8.11
N ARG A 336 29.19 -15.84 9.29
CA ARG A 336 29.53 -17.27 9.37
C ARG A 336 30.75 -17.55 8.47
N GLU A 337 30.61 -18.41 7.45
CA GLU A 337 31.69 -18.72 6.49
C GLU A 337 31.68 -17.85 5.20
N ALA A 338 30.73 -16.90 5.10
CA ALA A 338 30.51 -16.15 3.85
C ALA A 338 31.45 -14.95 3.66
N GLY A 339 32.25 -14.61 4.67
CA GLY A 339 33.09 -13.39 4.68
C GLY A 339 32.31 -12.13 5.08
N SER A 340 33.03 -11.08 5.49
CA SER A 340 32.46 -9.89 6.14
C SER A 340 31.72 -8.91 5.19
N THR A 341 31.69 -9.15 3.90
CA THR A 341 31.13 -8.19 2.92
C THR A 341 29.82 -8.74 2.32
N PRO A 342 28.62 -8.30 2.76
CA PRO A 342 27.33 -8.85 2.31
C PRO A 342 27.13 -8.79 0.79
N SER A 343 27.56 -7.73 0.12
CA SER A 343 27.41 -7.57 -1.34
C SER A 343 28.24 -8.55 -2.19
N LYS A 344 29.06 -9.38 -1.56
CA LYS A 344 29.81 -10.48 -2.20
C LYS A 344 29.22 -11.87 -1.90
N TRP A 345 28.17 -11.95 -1.07
CA TRP A 345 27.57 -13.22 -0.72
C TRP A 345 26.74 -13.79 -1.88
N LYS A 346 26.70 -15.12 -1.95
CA LYS A 346 25.81 -15.81 -2.87
C LYS A 346 24.36 -15.71 -2.40
N SER A 347 23.40 -15.80 -3.31
CA SER A 347 21.96 -15.74 -2.96
C SER A 347 21.57 -16.75 -1.90
N ALA A 348 22.09 -17.98 -1.94
CA ALA A 348 21.85 -19.01 -0.90
C ALA A 348 22.41 -18.62 0.47
N GLN A 349 23.44 -17.77 0.52
CA GLN A 349 24.00 -17.26 1.76
C GLN A 349 23.21 -16.05 2.28
N LEU A 350 22.69 -15.20 1.38
CA LEU A 350 21.87 -14.06 1.74
C LEU A 350 20.55 -14.50 2.36
N VAL A 351 19.83 -15.42 1.74
CA VAL A 351 18.46 -15.78 2.09
C VAL A 351 18.25 -16.22 3.55
N THR A 352 19.30 -16.80 4.18
CA THR A 352 19.27 -17.23 5.58
C THR A 352 19.89 -16.22 6.55
N ARG A 353 20.45 -15.13 6.06
CA ARG A 353 21.12 -14.09 6.85
C ARG A 353 20.38 -12.76 6.79
N ILE A 354 20.06 -12.32 5.57
CA ILE A 354 19.39 -11.02 5.33
C ILE A 354 18.23 -11.26 4.35
N GLY A 355 17.02 -11.35 4.90
CA GLY A 355 15.79 -11.39 4.12
C GLY A 355 15.40 -9.99 3.69
N THR A 356 15.02 -9.80 2.42
CA THR A 356 14.59 -8.50 1.90
C THR A 356 13.21 -8.61 1.27
N VAL A 357 12.26 -7.81 1.75
CA VAL A 357 10.92 -7.65 1.17
C VAL A 357 10.91 -6.36 0.35
N PHE A 358 10.62 -6.49 -0.94
CA PHE A 358 10.61 -5.36 -1.86
C PHE A 358 9.32 -4.55 -1.77
N GLN A 359 9.39 -3.28 -2.18
CA GLN A 359 8.23 -2.40 -2.26
C GLN A 359 7.15 -2.97 -3.21
N GLU A 360 7.54 -3.59 -4.32
CA GLU A 360 6.66 -4.30 -5.23
C GLU A 360 6.76 -5.80 -4.98
N PRO A 361 5.73 -6.43 -4.37
CA PRO A 361 5.78 -7.84 -3.98
C PRO A 361 6.00 -8.79 -5.16
N GLU A 362 5.50 -8.43 -6.35
CA GLU A 362 5.56 -9.26 -7.55
C GLU A 362 6.98 -9.54 -8.03
N HIS A 363 7.91 -8.60 -7.76
CA HIS A 363 9.32 -8.78 -8.11
C HIS A 363 10.00 -9.91 -7.32
N GLN A 364 9.33 -10.40 -6.28
CA GLN A 364 9.84 -11.44 -5.39
C GLN A 364 9.31 -12.83 -5.74
N PHE A 365 8.19 -12.93 -6.48
CA PHE A 365 7.51 -14.20 -6.74
C PHE A 365 8.15 -14.98 -7.87
N LEU A 366 8.40 -16.28 -7.60
CA LEU A 366 9.12 -17.18 -8.51
C LEU A 366 8.31 -18.41 -8.90
N THR A 367 7.22 -18.72 -8.18
CA THR A 367 6.51 -19.98 -8.32
C THR A 367 5.06 -19.80 -8.77
N GLY A 368 4.39 -20.88 -9.14
CA GLY A 368 3.02 -20.87 -9.65
C GLY A 368 1.94 -21.00 -8.57
N SER A 369 2.31 -21.25 -7.30
CA SER A 369 1.35 -21.33 -6.20
C SER A 369 1.89 -20.65 -4.93
N VAL A 370 0.97 -20.12 -4.10
CA VAL A 370 1.31 -19.54 -2.79
C VAL A 370 2.02 -20.56 -1.90
N ARG A 371 1.61 -21.83 -1.93
CA ARG A 371 2.26 -22.90 -1.17
C ARG A 371 3.72 -23.08 -1.58
N ASP A 372 3.98 -23.18 -2.87
CA ASP A 372 5.33 -23.38 -3.39
C ASP A 372 6.20 -22.14 -3.15
N GLU A 373 5.61 -20.95 -3.21
CA GLU A 373 6.30 -19.69 -2.93
C GLU A 373 6.79 -19.63 -1.48
N LEU A 374 5.95 -20.02 -0.53
CA LEU A 374 6.33 -20.09 0.90
C LEU A 374 7.36 -21.19 1.17
N ALA A 375 7.29 -22.30 0.46
CA ALA A 375 8.20 -23.42 0.62
C ALA A 375 9.57 -23.20 -0.03
N PHE A 376 9.65 -22.38 -1.07
CA PHE A 376 10.84 -22.23 -1.91
C PHE A 376 12.10 -21.86 -1.15
N GLY A 377 12.05 -20.81 -0.36
CA GLY A 377 13.19 -20.34 0.43
C GLY A 377 13.70 -21.37 1.43
N PRO A 378 12.85 -21.91 2.31
CA PRO A 378 13.23 -22.93 3.30
C PRO A 378 13.82 -24.20 2.69
N LEU A 379 13.24 -24.71 1.58
CA LEU A 379 13.78 -25.85 0.85
C LEU A 379 15.18 -25.58 0.30
N ARG A 380 15.40 -24.38 -0.27
CA ARG A 380 16.72 -23.96 -0.75
C ARG A 380 17.73 -23.72 0.37
N ALA A 381 17.25 -23.43 1.57
CA ALA A 381 18.06 -23.35 2.79
C ALA A 381 18.39 -24.74 3.39
N GLY A 382 17.90 -25.85 2.80
CA GLY A 382 18.20 -27.21 3.22
C GLY A 382 17.32 -27.73 4.36
N ARG A 383 16.17 -27.11 4.66
CA ARG A 383 15.23 -27.62 5.65
C ARG A 383 14.50 -28.87 5.13
N SER A 384 14.11 -29.75 6.03
CA SER A 384 13.33 -30.94 5.71
C SER A 384 11.91 -30.58 5.22
N GLU A 385 11.31 -31.43 4.40
CA GLU A 385 9.94 -31.22 3.88
C GLU A 385 8.89 -31.14 5.00
N SER A 386 9.09 -31.85 6.13
CA SER A 386 8.18 -31.78 7.27
C SER A 386 8.25 -30.40 7.95
N GLU A 387 9.45 -29.88 8.25
CA GLU A 387 9.64 -28.55 8.84
C GLU A 387 9.11 -27.44 7.93
N VAL A 388 9.31 -27.59 6.62
CA VAL A 388 8.80 -26.64 5.62
C VAL A 388 7.28 -26.62 5.60
N ARG A 389 6.64 -27.79 5.62
CA ARG A 389 5.18 -27.89 5.66
C ARG A 389 4.59 -27.21 6.89
N ASP A 390 5.14 -27.48 8.08
CA ASP A 390 4.69 -26.88 9.33
C ASP A 390 4.85 -25.35 9.30
N THR A 391 5.98 -24.85 8.80
CA THR A 391 6.25 -23.41 8.62
C THR A 391 5.25 -22.76 7.64
N VAL A 392 4.98 -23.41 6.50
CA VAL A 392 4.03 -22.94 5.50
C VAL A 392 2.61 -22.84 6.08
N GLU A 393 2.17 -23.86 6.81
CA GLU A 393 0.83 -23.88 7.41
C GLU A 393 0.68 -22.80 8.49
N GLU A 394 1.70 -22.64 9.36
CA GLU A 394 1.71 -21.60 10.39
C GLU A 394 1.63 -20.19 9.77
N LEU A 395 2.54 -19.87 8.85
CA LEU A 395 2.59 -18.55 8.24
C LEU A 395 1.35 -18.25 7.40
N ALA A 396 0.85 -19.23 6.65
CA ALA A 396 -0.38 -19.09 5.89
C ALA A 396 -1.59 -18.81 6.79
N HIS A 397 -1.69 -19.49 7.93
CA HIS A 397 -2.74 -19.25 8.89
C HIS A 397 -2.67 -17.84 9.48
N ARG A 398 -1.50 -17.44 10.00
CA ARG A 398 -1.29 -16.13 10.65
C ARG A 398 -1.52 -14.95 9.71
N LEU A 399 -1.07 -15.07 8.47
CA LEU A 399 -1.19 -13.99 7.48
C LEU A 399 -2.43 -14.13 6.59
N LYS A 400 -3.43 -14.95 7.00
CA LYS A 400 -4.71 -15.14 6.31
C LYS A 400 -4.55 -15.57 4.84
N LEU A 401 -3.60 -16.43 4.55
CA LEU A 401 -3.32 -16.99 3.23
C LEU A 401 -3.77 -18.45 3.07
N SER A 402 -4.28 -19.09 4.15
CA SER A 402 -4.65 -20.53 4.15
C SER A 402 -5.61 -20.91 3.02
N GLY A 403 -6.61 -20.08 2.74
CA GLY A 403 -7.57 -20.30 1.65
C GLY A 403 -7.01 -20.07 0.25
N LEU A 404 -5.78 -19.55 0.15
CA LEU A 404 -5.13 -19.12 -1.09
C LEU A 404 -3.93 -19.98 -1.47
N LEU A 405 -3.62 -21.04 -0.71
CA LEU A 405 -2.41 -21.84 -0.89
C LEU A 405 -2.25 -22.43 -2.30
N GLN A 406 -3.35 -22.67 -3.02
CA GLN A 406 -3.33 -23.17 -4.38
C GLN A 406 -3.46 -22.07 -5.45
N ALA A 407 -3.63 -20.81 -5.02
CA ALA A 407 -3.76 -19.69 -5.95
C ALA A 407 -2.39 -19.32 -6.55
N ASN A 408 -2.41 -18.77 -7.75
CA ASN A 408 -1.22 -18.18 -8.35
C ASN A 408 -0.90 -16.85 -7.64
N PRO A 409 0.34 -16.63 -7.16
CA PRO A 409 0.75 -15.40 -6.46
C PRO A 409 0.41 -14.10 -7.21
N PHE A 410 0.51 -14.11 -8.53
CA PHE A 410 0.24 -12.94 -9.38
C PHE A 410 -1.25 -12.58 -9.47
N THR A 411 -2.15 -13.51 -9.14
CA THR A 411 -3.62 -13.27 -9.15
C THR A 411 -4.17 -12.78 -7.81
N LEU A 412 -3.33 -12.64 -6.81
CA LEU A 412 -3.69 -12.15 -5.50
C LEU A 412 -3.97 -10.64 -5.52
N SER A 413 -4.80 -10.15 -4.58
CA SER A 413 -4.94 -8.71 -4.34
C SER A 413 -3.64 -8.09 -3.81
N GLY A 414 -3.48 -6.77 -3.92
CA GLY A 414 -2.27 -6.07 -3.47
C GLY A 414 -1.91 -6.37 -2.01
N GLY A 415 -2.91 -6.35 -1.11
CA GLY A 415 -2.72 -6.70 0.29
C GLY A 415 -2.32 -8.17 0.51
N GLU A 416 -2.89 -9.11 -0.25
CA GLU A 416 -2.52 -10.54 -0.21
C GLU A 416 -1.10 -10.76 -0.72
N LYS A 417 -0.71 -10.11 -1.81
CA LYS A 417 0.66 -10.14 -2.35
C LYS A 417 1.66 -9.63 -1.32
N ARG A 418 1.34 -8.52 -0.63
CA ARG A 418 2.19 -7.97 0.43
C ARG A 418 2.35 -8.95 1.60
N ARG A 419 1.27 -9.56 2.07
CA ARG A 419 1.32 -10.59 3.11
C ARG A 419 2.16 -11.79 2.69
N LEU A 420 2.00 -12.24 1.45
CA LEU A 420 2.79 -13.35 0.91
C LEU A 420 4.28 -12.99 0.85
N SER A 421 4.65 -11.81 0.37
CA SER A 421 6.06 -11.39 0.27
C SER A 421 6.76 -11.32 1.63
N VAL A 422 6.07 -10.87 2.67
CA VAL A 422 6.60 -10.91 4.04
C VAL A 422 6.71 -12.36 4.54
N ALA A 423 5.68 -13.18 4.29
CA ALA A 423 5.66 -14.58 4.73
C ALA A 423 6.80 -15.39 4.11
N THR A 424 7.13 -15.19 2.83
CA THR A 424 8.24 -15.89 2.15
C THR A 424 9.59 -15.60 2.80
N MET A 425 9.83 -14.36 3.22
CA MET A 425 11.08 -14.01 3.91
C MET A 425 11.12 -14.54 5.35
N LEU A 426 10.00 -14.45 6.08
CA LEU A 426 9.90 -15.01 7.43
C LEU A 426 10.08 -16.54 7.44
N ALA A 427 9.65 -17.24 6.39
CA ALA A 427 9.80 -18.67 6.24
C ALA A 427 11.26 -19.13 6.27
N THR A 428 12.20 -18.28 5.86
CA THR A 428 13.65 -18.59 5.90
C THR A 428 14.30 -18.31 7.24
N SER A 429 13.61 -17.62 8.16
CA SER A 429 14.10 -17.21 9.49
C SER A 429 15.46 -16.50 9.43
N PRO A 430 15.56 -15.35 8.74
CA PRO A 430 16.82 -14.63 8.59
C PRO A 430 17.25 -13.94 9.89
N ASP A 431 18.57 -13.65 10.05
CA ASP A 431 19.10 -12.88 11.17
C ASP A 431 18.75 -11.39 11.10
N ILE A 432 18.62 -10.85 9.88
CA ILE A 432 18.16 -9.47 9.59
C ILE A 432 17.02 -9.54 8.58
N LEU A 433 15.92 -8.83 8.84
CA LEU A 433 14.79 -8.70 7.95
C LEU A 433 14.65 -7.23 7.52
N LEU A 434 14.80 -6.98 6.23
CA LEU A 434 14.60 -5.67 5.61
C LEU A 434 13.23 -5.63 4.96
N LEU A 435 12.43 -4.64 5.31
CA LEU A 435 11.05 -4.49 4.84
C LEU A 435 10.89 -3.12 4.17
N ASP A 436 10.47 -3.08 2.91
CA ASP A 436 10.14 -1.83 2.23
C ASP A 436 8.62 -1.67 2.16
N GLU A 437 8.10 -0.68 2.91
CA GLU A 437 6.67 -0.36 3.10
C GLU A 437 5.79 -1.57 3.47
N PRO A 438 6.10 -2.31 4.57
CA PRO A 438 5.45 -3.59 4.88
C PRO A 438 3.97 -3.47 5.25
N THR A 439 3.55 -2.32 5.78
CA THR A 439 2.18 -2.06 6.27
C THR A 439 1.27 -1.42 5.22
N PHE A 440 1.82 -1.17 4.04
CA PHE A 440 1.09 -0.52 2.96
C PHE A 440 -0.14 -1.31 2.53
N GLY A 441 -1.30 -0.64 2.42
CA GLY A 441 -2.56 -1.25 1.98
C GLY A 441 -3.11 -2.33 2.92
N GLN A 442 -2.67 -2.36 4.20
CA GLN A 442 -3.14 -3.33 5.17
C GLN A 442 -4.29 -2.77 6.03
N ASP A 443 -5.28 -3.61 6.30
CA ASP A 443 -6.28 -3.34 7.33
C ASP A 443 -5.66 -3.44 8.74
N ALA A 444 -6.31 -2.83 9.74
CA ALA A 444 -5.81 -2.75 11.10
C ALA A 444 -5.55 -4.13 11.75
N ASN A 445 -6.34 -5.16 11.40
CA ASN A 445 -6.17 -6.50 11.94
C ASN A 445 -4.92 -7.18 11.35
N THR A 446 -4.71 -7.02 10.04
CA THR A 446 -3.52 -7.55 9.35
C THR A 446 -2.26 -6.82 9.80
N TRP A 447 -2.34 -5.51 9.99
CA TRP A 447 -1.25 -4.70 10.54
C TRP A 447 -0.85 -5.18 11.95
N ARG A 448 -1.84 -5.40 12.85
CA ARG A 448 -1.61 -5.91 14.20
C ARG A 448 -0.93 -7.27 14.19
N GLU A 449 -1.39 -8.18 13.34
CA GLU A 449 -0.79 -9.51 13.22
C GLU A 449 0.65 -9.45 12.71
N LEU A 450 0.93 -8.59 11.73
CA LEU A 450 2.28 -8.36 11.23
C LEU A 450 3.21 -7.83 12.32
N VAL A 451 2.80 -6.82 13.07
CA VAL A 451 3.58 -6.29 14.21
C VAL A 451 3.83 -7.38 15.24
N SER A 452 2.80 -8.15 15.61
CA SER A 452 2.91 -9.23 16.58
C SER A 452 3.88 -10.34 16.12
N LEU A 453 3.85 -10.67 14.84
CA LEU A 453 4.73 -11.66 14.22
C LEU A 453 6.18 -11.18 14.23
N LEU A 454 6.43 -9.95 13.82
CA LEU A 454 7.78 -9.36 13.83
C LEU A 454 8.34 -9.17 15.23
N ALA A 455 7.49 -8.77 16.18
CA ALA A 455 7.89 -8.67 17.60
C ALA A 455 8.33 -10.03 18.16
N ARG A 456 7.66 -11.13 17.79
CA ARG A 456 8.09 -12.49 18.17
C ARG A 456 9.42 -12.88 17.52
N GLN A 457 9.59 -12.61 16.21
CA GLN A 457 10.86 -12.91 15.52
C GLN A 457 12.03 -12.19 16.17
N ARG A 458 11.83 -10.93 16.58
CA ARG A 458 12.84 -10.18 17.32
C ARG A 458 13.16 -10.80 18.67
N ARG A 459 12.13 -11.16 19.44
CA ARG A 459 12.31 -11.69 20.81
C ARG A 459 12.86 -13.11 20.81
N ASP A 460 12.26 -14.00 20.02
CA ASP A 460 12.48 -15.44 20.14
C ASP A 460 13.65 -15.90 19.26
N ALA A 461 13.85 -15.28 18.10
CA ALA A 461 14.94 -15.60 17.17
C ALA A 461 16.08 -14.57 17.16
N GLY A 462 15.96 -13.45 17.87
CA GLY A 462 16.95 -12.37 17.82
C GLY A 462 17.06 -11.68 16.46
N CYS A 463 16.05 -11.82 15.58
CA CYS A 463 16.04 -11.20 14.25
C CYS A 463 16.03 -9.69 14.38
N ALA A 464 16.95 -9.00 13.71
CA ALA A 464 16.90 -7.54 13.57
C ALA A 464 15.91 -7.16 12.47
N VAL A 465 15.00 -6.22 12.74
CA VAL A 465 14.01 -5.74 11.78
C VAL A 465 14.34 -4.31 11.36
N VAL A 466 14.56 -4.10 10.07
CA VAL A 466 14.76 -2.78 9.46
C VAL A 466 13.58 -2.52 8.52
N SER A 467 12.85 -1.44 8.73
CA SER A 467 11.71 -1.07 7.90
C SER A 467 11.92 0.30 7.26
N VAL A 468 11.81 0.38 5.94
CA VAL A 468 11.58 1.63 5.25
C VAL A 468 10.09 1.88 5.32
N THR A 469 9.66 2.93 5.98
CA THR A 469 8.22 3.18 6.13
C THR A 469 7.92 4.63 6.51
N HIS A 470 6.75 5.10 6.11
CA HIS A 470 6.13 6.34 6.58
C HIS A 470 5.23 6.11 7.81
N ASP A 471 5.00 4.84 8.17
CA ASP A 471 4.19 4.43 9.31
C ASP A 471 5.01 4.49 10.61
N ARG A 472 4.89 5.62 11.31
CA ARG A 472 5.57 5.82 12.60
C ARG A 472 5.03 4.88 13.68
N GLU A 473 3.72 4.63 13.69
CA GLU A 473 3.07 3.75 14.66
C GLU A 473 3.63 2.32 14.56
N PHE A 474 3.92 1.86 13.34
CA PHE A 474 4.57 0.57 13.10
C PHE A 474 5.97 0.51 13.73
N THR A 475 6.79 1.54 13.52
CA THR A 475 8.14 1.60 14.08
C THR A 475 8.11 1.69 15.62
N GLU A 476 7.20 2.50 16.17
CA GLU A 476 7.01 2.65 17.62
C GLU A 476 6.49 1.37 18.26
N ALA A 477 5.52 0.69 17.62
CA ALA A 477 4.99 -0.58 18.08
C ALA A 477 6.06 -1.68 18.17
N LEU A 478 7.04 -1.64 17.28
CA LEU A 478 8.21 -2.51 17.34
C LEU A 478 9.27 -2.03 18.37
N GLY A 479 9.12 -0.88 19.01
CA GLY A 479 10.13 -0.31 19.92
C GLY A 479 11.42 0.07 19.19
N GLY A 480 11.28 0.53 17.93
CA GLY A 480 12.40 0.79 17.03
C GLY A 480 13.04 2.17 17.21
N ARG A 481 14.31 2.27 16.80
CA ARG A 481 15.01 3.53 16.57
C ARG A 481 14.58 4.10 15.21
N ILE A 482 14.68 5.39 15.01
CA ILE A 482 14.36 6.05 13.74
C ILE A 482 15.65 6.59 13.11
N LEU A 483 15.93 6.19 11.88
CA LEU A 483 16.95 6.78 11.01
C LEU A 483 16.25 7.70 10.01
N GLN A 484 16.36 9.01 10.22
CA GLN A 484 15.80 10.00 9.31
C GLN A 484 16.74 10.25 8.15
N VAL A 485 16.21 10.11 6.94
CA VAL A 485 16.91 10.33 5.67
C VAL A 485 16.39 11.61 5.03
N GLN A 486 17.26 12.59 4.85
CA GLN A 486 16.92 13.88 4.25
C GLN A 486 18.15 14.53 3.63
N GLU A 487 18.00 15.17 2.46
CA GLU A 487 19.03 15.98 1.80
C GLU A 487 20.40 15.28 1.65
N GLY A 488 20.37 14.00 1.27
CA GLY A 488 21.59 13.21 1.05
C GLY A 488 22.30 12.73 2.32
N CYS A 489 21.70 12.93 3.50
CA CYS A 489 22.22 12.50 4.79
C CYS A 489 21.24 11.54 5.50
N ALA A 490 21.78 10.71 6.38
CA ALA A 490 20.99 9.85 7.28
C ALA A 490 21.41 10.11 8.74
N ARG A 491 20.43 10.38 9.63
CA ARG A 491 20.69 10.68 11.03
C ARG A 491 19.80 9.86 11.94
N LEU A 492 20.42 9.15 12.90
CA LEU A 492 19.66 8.50 13.97
C LEU A 492 19.00 9.57 14.84
N GLN A 493 17.68 9.50 14.98
CA GLN A 493 16.99 10.30 15.97
C GLN A 493 17.30 9.75 17.37
N PRO A 494 17.51 10.63 18.38
CA PRO A 494 17.60 10.18 19.76
C PRO A 494 16.31 9.43 20.08
N ALA A 495 16.43 8.30 20.80
CA ALA A 495 15.26 7.56 21.29
C ALA A 495 14.41 8.55 22.08
N GLY A 496 13.25 8.93 21.54
CA GLY A 496 12.29 9.75 22.27
C GLY A 496 11.92 9.03 23.56
N PRO A 497 11.58 9.75 24.66
CA PRO A 497 11.03 9.11 25.84
C PRO A 497 9.83 8.29 25.33
N ALA A 498 9.78 7.02 25.71
CA ALA A 498 8.63 6.16 25.44
C ALA A 498 7.39 6.99 25.81
N ALA A 499 6.61 7.38 24.80
CA ALA A 499 5.49 8.28 25.00
C ALA A 499 4.53 7.59 25.97
N GLY A 500 4.67 7.95 27.24
CA GLY A 500 3.71 7.59 28.26
C GLY A 500 2.37 8.08 27.73
N ARG A 501 1.39 7.18 27.66
CA ARG A 501 -0.01 7.43 27.37
C ARG A 501 -0.45 8.73 28.06
N ALA A 502 -0.32 9.85 27.39
CA ALA A 502 -1.02 11.05 27.78
C ALA A 502 -2.46 10.85 27.31
N ALA A 503 -3.29 10.41 28.26
CA ALA A 503 -4.73 10.53 28.16
C ALA A 503 -5.05 11.96 27.74
N GLY A 504 -5.96 12.06 26.74
CA GLY A 504 -6.39 13.32 26.20
C GLY A 504 -6.87 14.28 27.27
N ALA A 505 -6.58 15.53 27.07
CA ALA A 505 -7.38 16.63 27.57
C ALA A 505 -7.28 17.78 26.57
N ALA A 506 -8.44 18.10 26.04
CA ALA A 506 -8.97 19.40 25.68
C ALA A 506 -8.15 20.31 24.74
N ALA A 507 -8.65 20.57 23.55
CA ALA A 507 -9.42 21.75 23.15
C ALA A 507 -9.86 21.60 21.68
#